data_fd90119048f2eba67bc635e2b53e0fc7
#
_entry.id   fd90119048f2eba67bc635e2b53e0fc7
#
_cell.length_a   1.000
_cell.length_b   1.000
_cell.length_c   1.000
_cell.angle_alpha   90.00
_cell.angle_beta   90.00
_cell.angle_gamma   90.00
#
_symmetry.space_group_name_H-M   'P 1'
#
loop_
_entity.id
_entity.type
_entity.pdbx_description
1 polymer ?
#
loop_
_entity_poly.entity_id
_entity_poly.type
_entity_poly.pdbx_seq_one_letter_code
_entity_poly.pdbx_strand_id
1 'polypeptide(L)'
;MTEDINLRFSHLKEKMVDPKFQHNEGLSNEVGYWIFDYPADQELEVRKQITKISDSPLASRVNLRVFDIYDVMMKLLREQEEYTGADPIPILENIEKKQGFDVLIEQINNILEMSENNNLIVQYIQSRLPEQCIIFLDGLGKVYPIIRAHKILNTMHQVLDKNPVVMFYPGNYDEMSLRAFGEVKDQNYYRAFRID
;
A
#
# COMPACT_ATOMS: atom_id res chain seq x y z
N MET A 1 1.17 23.92 -9.78
CA MET A 1 0.61 23.26 -11.00
C MET A 1 0.40 21.81 -10.59
N THR A 2 -0.84 21.32 -10.64
CA THR A 2 -1.13 19.89 -10.47
C THR A 2 -0.52 19.17 -11.68
N GLU A 3 0.46 18.31 -11.42
CA GLU A 3 1.03 17.46 -12.47
C GLU A 3 -0.09 16.62 -13.10
N ASP A 4 -0.06 16.49 -14.43
CA ASP A 4 -1.08 15.69 -15.14
C ASP A 4 -0.93 14.22 -14.75
N ILE A 5 -1.94 13.69 -14.06
CA ILE A 5 -1.94 12.31 -13.59
C ILE A 5 -1.74 11.31 -14.74
N ASN A 6 -2.26 11.60 -15.93
CA ASN A 6 -2.10 10.74 -17.10
C ASN A 6 -0.65 10.70 -17.59
N LEU A 7 0.05 11.84 -17.52
CA LEU A 7 1.48 11.90 -17.87
C LEU A 7 2.31 11.05 -16.88
N ARG A 8 2.06 11.22 -15.58
CA ARG A 8 2.76 10.42 -14.54
C ARG A 8 2.47 8.92 -14.68
N PHE A 9 1.27 8.51 -15.04
CA PHE A 9 0.97 7.11 -15.34
C PHE A 9 1.67 6.62 -16.63
N SER A 10 1.93 7.50 -17.59
CA SER A 10 2.72 7.15 -18.76
C SER A 10 4.18 6.90 -18.39
N HIS A 11 4.78 7.76 -17.57
CA HIS A 11 6.13 7.56 -17.03
C HIS A 11 6.23 6.29 -16.17
N LEU A 12 5.21 6.00 -15.35
CA LEU A 12 5.16 4.76 -14.58
C LEU A 12 5.19 3.53 -15.49
N LYS A 13 4.39 3.52 -16.57
CA LYS A 13 4.38 2.41 -17.56
C LYS A 13 5.73 2.24 -18.25
N GLU A 14 6.42 3.33 -18.58
CA GLU A 14 7.77 3.28 -19.14
C GLU A 14 8.76 2.67 -18.12
N LYS A 15 8.70 3.09 -16.84
CA LYS A 15 9.51 2.48 -15.78
C LYS A 15 9.22 0.98 -15.61
N MET A 16 7.96 0.56 -15.67
CA MET A 16 7.58 -0.85 -15.50
C MET A 16 8.21 -1.79 -16.53
N VAL A 17 8.54 -1.30 -17.73
CA VAL A 17 9.20 -2.12 -18.78
C VAL A 17 10.72 -2.03 -18.75
N ASP A 18 11.29 -1.13 -17.96
CA ASP A 18 12.74 -1.02 -17.77
C ASP A 18 13.26 -2.19 -16.91
N PRO A 19 14.20 -3.01 -17.45
CA PRO A 19 14.81 -4.10 -16.69
C PRO A 19 15.47 -3.65 -15.39
N LYS A 20 16.06 -2.47 -15.33
CA LYS A 20 16.69 -1.93 -14.11
C LYS A 20 15.65 -1.70 -13.01
N PHE A 21 14.49 -1.17 -13.39
CA PHE A 21 13.39 -1.00 -12.44
C PHE A 21 12.88 -2.37 -11.93
N GLN A 22 12.68 -3.34 -12.83
CA GLN A 22 12.17 -4.66 -12.49
C GLN A 22 13.08 -5.45 -11.54
N HIS A 23 14.39 -5.20 -11.61
CA HIS A 23 15.40 -5.92 -10.82
C HIS A 23 15.98 -5.08 -9.67
N ASN A 24 15.42 -3.90 -9.40
CA ASN A 24 15.97 -2.96 -8.41
C ASN A 24 17.44 -2.61 -8.63
N GLU A 25 17.90 -2.57 -9.90
CA GLU A 25 19.28 -2.29 -10.23
C GLU A 25 19.59 -0.78 -10.24
N GLY A 26 20.79 -0.42 -9.76
CA GLY A 26 21.28 0.97 -9.80
C GLY A 26 20.82 1.85 -8.64
N LEU A 27 20.21 1.31 -7.61
CA LEU A 27 19.68 2.05 -6.46
C LEU A 27 20.67 2.22 -5.29
N SER A 28 21.98 2.03 -5.52
CA SER A 28 23.06 2.32 -4.55
C SER A 28 22.77 1.85 -3.11
N ASN A 29 22.40 0.59 -2.87
CA ASN A 29 21.96 0.01 -1.60
C ASN A 29 20.54 0.43 -1.12
N GLU A 30 19.74 1.08 -1.93
CA GLU A 30 18.35 1.38 -1.59
C GLU A 30 17.40 0.32 -2.16
N VAL A 31 16.36 0.03 -1.43
CA VAL A 31 15.32 -0.93 -1.83
C VAL A 31 14.41 -0.27 -2.86
N GLY A 32 13.92 -1.01 -3.84
CA GLY A 32 13.07 -0.50 -4.93
C GLY A 32 11.66 -0.15 -4.50
N TYR A 33 11.54 0.82 -3.60
CA TYR A 33 10.26 1.33 -3.12
C TYR A 33 9.98 2.71 -3.72
N TRP A 34 8.77 2.86 -4.27
CA TRP A 34 8.37 4.03 -5.02
C TRP A 34 7.03 4.55 -4.50
N ILE A 35 6.89 5.85 -4.41
CA ILE A 35 5.64 6.51 -4.02
C ILE A 35 5.07 7.27 -5.21
N PHE A 36 3.85 6.95 -5.57
CA PHE A 36 3.02 7.68 -6.48
C PHE A 36 2.01 8.47 -5.64
N ASP A 37 2.39 9.69 -5.26
CA ASP A 37 1.54 10.59 -4.51
C ASP A 37 0.58 11.35 -5.43
N TYR A 38 -0.61 11.66 -4.96
CA TYR A 38 -1.61 12.37 -5.76
C TYR A 38 -2.60 13.14 -4.86
N PRO A 39 -3.21 14.23 -5.35
CA PRO A 39 -4.29 14.93 -4.65
C PRO A 39 -5.47 13.99 -4.39
N ALA A 40 -6.07 14.04 -3.20
CA ALA A 40 -7.14 13.13 -2.81
C ALA A 40 -8.40 13.21 -3.70
N ASP A 41 -8.64 14.36 -4.33
CA ASP A 41 -9.72 14.56 -5.30
C ASP A 41 -9.51 13.80 -6.63
N GLN A 42 -8.30 13.31 -6.87
CA GLN A 42 -7.95 12.49 -8.04
C GLN A 42 -8.01 10.97 -7.77
N GLU A 43 -8.38 10.55 -6.58
CA GLU A 43 -8.47 9.15 -6.17
C GLU A 43 -9.19 8.24 -7.18
N LEU A 44 -10.35 8.69 -7.70
CA LEU A 44 -11.12 7.89 -8.67
C LEU A 44 -10.40 7.72 -10.01
N GLU A 45 -9.67 8.75 -10.48
CA GLU A 45 -8.90 8.63 -11.72
C GLU A 45 -7.69 7.74 -11.50
N VAL A 46 -6.99 7.83 -10.38
CA VAL A 46 -5.86 6.95 -10.03
C VAL A 46 -6.30 5.49 -10.04
N ARG A 47 -7.39 5.14 -9.36
CA ARG A 47 -7.93 3.77 -9.36
C ARG A 47 -8.27 3.27 -10.76
N LYS A 48 -8.91 4.13 -11.57
CA LYS A 48 -9.23 3.79 -12.95
C LYS A 48 -7.97 3.51 -13.78
N GLN A 49 -6.89 4.27 -13.58
CA GLN A 49 -5.64 4.04 -14.26
C GLN A 49 -4.95 2.74 -13.76
N ILE A 50 -4.98 2.46 -12.47
CA ILE A 50 -4.47 1.19 -11.90
C ILE A 50 -5.22 0.01 -12.53
N THR A 51 -6.56 0.06 -12.57
CA THR A 51 -7.38 -0.98 -13.20
C THR A 51 -7.04 -1.16 -14.67
N LYS A 52 -6.92 -0.07 -15.44
CA LYS A 52 -6.52 -0.15 -16.85
C LYS A 52 -5.17 -0.82 -17.06
N ILE A 53 -4.20 -0.55 -16.18
CA ILE A 53 -2.89 -1.21 -16.25
C ILE A 53 -3.03 -2.68 -15.90
N SER A 54 -3.74 -3.01 -14.83
CA SER A 54 -3.96 -4.37 -14.36
C SER A 54 -4.65 -5.26 -15.40
N ASP A 55 -5.59 -4.70 -16.17
CA ASP A 55 -6.32 -5.41 -17.22
C ASP A 55 -5.57 -5.42 -18.58
N SER A 56 -4.44 -4.77 -18.67
CA SER A 56 -3.67 -4.65 -19.91
C SER A 56 -2.67 -5.82 -20.10
N PRO A 57 -2.24 -6.09 -21.35
CA PRO A 57 -1.15 -7.04 -21.62
C PRO A 57 0.17 -6.71 -20.88
N LEU A 58 0.38 -5.45 -20.52
CA LEU A 58 1.54 -5.01 -19.75
C LEU A 58 1.59 -5.71 -18.38
N ALA A 59 0.45 -5.83 -17.69
CA ALA A 59 0.40 -6.48 -16.37
C ALA A 59 0.94 -7.91 -16.40
N SER A 60 0.54 -8.68 -17.41
CA SER A 60 1.04 -10.05 -17.61
C SER A 60 2.52 -10.07 -17.97
N ARG A 61 2.98 -9.14 -18.81
CA ARG A 61 4.37 -9.04 -19.25
C ARG A 61 5.34 -8.79 -18.11
N VAL A 62 4.95 -7.92 -17.16
CA VAL A 62 5.80 -7.52 -16.01
C VAL A 62 5.41 -8.26 -14.72
N ASN A 63 4.52 -9.23 -14.81
CA ASN A 63 4.02 -10.00 -13.67
C ASN A 63 3.50 -9.10 -12.54
N LEU A 64 2.65 -8.12 -12.90
CA LEU A 64 2.09 -7.16 -11.94
C LEU A 64 1.22 -7.86 -10.88
N ARG A 65 1.38 -7.46 -9.62
CA ARG A 65 0.51 -7.82 -8.49
C ARG A 65 -0.04 -6.55 -7.86
N VAL A 66 -1.34 -6.44 -7.78
CA VAL A 66 -2.04 -5.28 -7.19
C VAL A 66 -2.72 -5.73 -5.90
N PHE A 67 -2.47 -5.01 -4.82
CA PHE A 67 -3.09 -5.22 -3.52
C PHE A 67 -3.78 -3.94 -3.07
N ASP A 68 -5.10 -3.97 -2.95
CA ASP A 68 -5.86 -2.94 -2.23
C ASP A 68 -5.78 -3.25 -0.74
N ILE A 69 -5.15 -2.38 0.02
CA ILE A 69 -4.88 -2.61 1.46
C ILE A 69 -6.18 -2.67 2.27
N TYR A 70 -7.22 -1.95 1.86
CA TYR A 70 -8.52 -2.05 2.51
C TYR A 70 -9.13 -3.46 2.32
N ASP A 71 -9.08 -3.98 1.09
CA ASP A 71 -9.61 -5.31 0.79
C ASP A 71 -8.82 -6.40 1.50
N VAL A 72 -7.49 -6.25 1.58
CA VAL A 72 -6.61 -7.14 2.35
C VAL A 72 -6.96 -7.10 3.83
N MET A 73 -7.10 -5.90 4.41
CA MET A 73 -7.51 -5.71 5.81
C MET A 73 -8.85 -6.41 6.09
N MET A 74 -9.87 -6.12 5.29
CA MET A 74 -11.21 -6.68 5.48
C MET A 74 -11.22 -8.21 5.34
N LYS A 75 -10.42 -8.75 4.43
CA LYS A 75 -10.26 -10.19 4.28
C LYS A 75 -9.62 -10.82 5.51
N LEU A 76 -8.51 -10.29 5.98
CA LEU A 76 -7.80 -10.79 7.16
C LEU A 76 -8.66 -10.68 8.43
N LEU A 77 -9.44 -9.61 8.57
CA LEU A 77 -10.40 -9.50 9.67
C LEU A 77 -11.45 -10.61 9.62
N ARG A 78 -12.05 -10.88 8.46
CA ARG A 78 -13.05 -11.95 8.31
C ARG A 78 -12.47 -13.36 8.50
N GLU A 79 -11.22 -13.58 8.12
CA GLU A 79 -10.54 -14.86 8.37
C GLU A 79 -10.45 -15.20 9.87
N GLN A 80 -10.58 -14.21 10.77
CA GLN A 80 -10.65 -14.47 12.21
C GLN A 80 -11.88 -15.28 12.62
N GLU A 81 -12.95 -15.29 11.84
CA GLU A 81 -14.12 -16.12 12.10
C GLU A 81 -13.77 -17.62 12.17
N GLU A 82 -12.84 -18.08 11.32
CA GLU A 82 -12.37 -19.48 11.32
C GLU A 82 -11.73 -19.87 12.65
N TYR A 83 -11.10 -18.91 13.36
CA TYR A 83 -10.41 -19.16 14.63
C TYR A 83 -11.30 -18.91 15.84
N THR A 84 -12.19 -17.92 15.77
CA THR A 84 -13.01 -17.48 16.90
C THR A 84 -14.42 -18.07 16.89
N GLY A 85 -14.89 -18.58 15.74
CA GLY A 85 -16.25 -19.08 15.55
C GLY A 85 -17.31 -17.98 15.47
N ALA A 86 -16.92 -16.70 15.34
CA ALA A 86 -17.84 -15.56 15.26
C ALA A 86 -17.33 -14.53 14.26
N ASP A 87 -18.24 -13.94 13.46
CA ASP A 87 -17.92 -12.83 12.56
C ASP A 87 -17.37 -11.64 13.39
N PRO A 88 -16.13 -11.20 13.15
CA PRO A 88 -15.52 -10.12 13.91
C PRO A 88 -16.13 -8.74 13.59
N ILE A 89 -16.77 -8.54 12.43
CA ILE A 89 -17.25 -7.23 12.01
C ILE A 89 -18.32 -6.66 12.97
N PRO A 90 -19.38 -7.40 13.35
CA PRO A 90 -20.35 -6.92 14.35
C PRO A 90 -19.72 -6.64 15.72
N ILE A 91 -18.67 -7.39 16.09
CA ILE A 91 -17.95 -7.18 17.35
C ILE A 91 -17.20 -5.84 17.29
N LEU A 92 -16.48 -5.58 16.20
CA LEU A 92 -15.74 -4.33 15.97
C LEU A 92 -16.69 -3.12 15.90
N GLU A 93 -17.85 -3.25 15.24
CA GLU A 93 -18.89 -2.19 15.23
C GLU A 93 -19.40 -1.89 16.64
N ASN A 94 -19.59 -2.90 17.48
CA ASN A 94 -20.03 -2.70 18.86
C ASN A 94 -18.94 -2.05 19.73
N ILE A 95 -17.66 -2.36 19.46
CA ILE A 95 -16.52 -1.70 20.12
C ILE A 95 -16.51 -0.21 19.75
N GLU A 96 -16.63 0.13 18.47
CA GLU A 96 -16.70 1.52 18.00
C GLU A 96 -17.83 2.29 18.70
N LYS A 97 -19.04 1.71 18.72
CA LYS A 97 -20.23 2.33 19.33
C LYS A 97 -20.10 2.55 20.83
N LYS A 98 -19.46 1.64 21.56
CA LYS A 98 -19.39 1.68 23.03
C LYS A 98 -18.12 2.33 23.57
N GLN A 99 -17.00 2.19 22.88
CA GLN A 99 -15.68 2.56 23.38
C GLN A 99 -15.00 3.64 22.52
N GLY A 100 -15.53 3.89 21.32
CA GLY A 100 -15.04 4.92 20.40
C GLY A 100 -14.04 4.41 19.37
N PHE A 101 -13.72 5.32 18.44
CA PHE A 101 -12.93 5.00 17.26
C PHE A 101 -11.45 4.66 17.57
N ASP A 102 -10.86 5.30 18.57
CA ASP A 102 -9.46 5.02 18.96
C ASP A 102 -9.29 3.58 19.45
N VAL A 103 -10.27 3.08 20.22
CA VAL A 103 -10.26 1.68 20.69
C VAL A 103 -10.48 0.71 19.53
N LEU A 104 -11.34 1.06 18.57
CA LEU A 104 -11.50 0.28 17.33
C LEU A 104 -10.16 0.17 16.57
N ILE A 105 -9.43 1.29 16.38
CA ILE A 105 -8.11 1.31 15.75
C ILE A 105 -7.16 0.35 16.45
N GLU A 106 -7.09 0.44 17.79
CA GLU A 106 -6.23 -0.43 18.59
C GLU A 106 -6.57 -1.91 18.40
N GLN A 107 -7.85 -2.28 18.44
CA GLN A 107 -8.30 -3.66 18.25
C GLN A 107 -7.96 -4.19 16.86
N ILE A 108 -8.21 -3.41 15.80
CA ILE A 108 -7.86 -3.82 14.43
C ILE A 108 -6.34 -3.98 14.31
N ASN A 109 -5.54 -3.05 14.85
CA ASN A 109 -4.09 -3.16 14.81
C ASN A 109 -3.56 -4.39 15.58
N ASN A 110 -4.20 -4.75 16.70
CA ASN A 110 -3.87 -5.96 17.47
C ASN A 110 -4.19 -7.23 16.66
N ILE A 111 -5.39 -7.31 16.06
CA ILE A 111 -5.80 -8.45 15.21
C ILE A 111 -4.83 -8.63 14.03
N LEU A 112 -4.41 -7.53 13.41
CA LEU A 112 -3.51 -7.55 12.25
C LEU A 112 -2.03 -7.64 12.63
N GLU A 113 -1.72 -7.70 13.92
CA GLU A 113 -0.34 -7.76 14.44
C GLU A 113 0.53 -6.60 13.94
N MET A 114 -0.05 -5.38 13.84
CA MET A 114 0.60 -4.23 13.20
C MET A 114 1.84 -3.72 13.94
N SER A 115 2.09 -4.14 15.18
CA SER A 115 3.29 -3.84 15.96
C SER A 115 4.44 -4.83 15.72
N GLU A 116 4.15 -5.99 15.14
CA GLU A 116 5.14 -7.03 14.88
C GLU A 116 6.01 -6.70 13.65
N ASN A 117 7.22 -7.28 13.64
CA ASN A 117 8.17 -7.10 12.54
C ASN A 117 7.71 -7.71 11.21
N ASN A 118 6.70 -8.57 11.24
CA ASN A 118 6.09 -9.17 10.06
C ASN A 118 4.58 -9.29 10.29
N ASN A 119 3.86 -8.17 10.15
CA ASN A 119 2.42 -8.11 10.36
C ASN A 119 1.62 -8.91 9.31
N LEU A 120 0.37 -9.26 9.64
CA LEU A 120 -0.46 -10.15 8.81
C LEU A 120 -0.72 -9.60 7.39
N ILE A 121 -0.78 -8.26 7.21
CA ILE A 121 -0.93 -7.66 5.88
C ILE A 121 0.29 -7.99 5.00
N VAL A 122 1.50 -7.81 5.54
CA VAL A 122 2.72 -8.09 4.79
C VAL A 122 2.90 -9.59 4.57
N GLN A 123 2.57 -10.44 5.53
CA GLN A 123 2.54 -11.88 5.35
C GLN A 123 1.57 -12.30 4.24
N TYR A 124 0.36 -11.71 4.21
CA TYR A 124 -0.63 -11.95 3.17
C TYR A 124 -0.10 -11.60 1.78
N ILE A 125 0.52 -10.42 1.65
CA ILE A 125 1.14 -9.98 0.40
C ILE A 125 2.24 -10.96 0.00
N GLN A 126 3.23 -11.20 0.89
CA GLN A 126 4.39 -12.03 0.63
C GLN A 126 4.01 -13.46 0.16
N SER A 127 3.01 -14.08 0.79
CA SER A 127 2.55 -15.43 0.45
C SER A 127 1.96 -15.55 -0.97
N ARG A 128 1.67 -14.44 -1.64
CA ARG A 128 1.03 -14.37 -2.97
C ARG A 128 1.94 -13.81 -4.06
N LEU A 129 3.19 -13.52 -3.71
CA LEU A 129 4.16 -13.01 -4.67
C LEU A 129 4.86 -14.16 -5.39
N PRO A 130 4.96 -14.10 -6.72
CA PRO A 130 5.91 -14.91 -7.46
C PRO A 130 7.34 -14.38 -7.24
N GLU A 131 8.33 -15.16 -7.63
CA GLU A 131 9.75 -14.83 -7.42
C GLU A 131 10.13 -13.45 -7.96
N GLN A 132 9.56 -13.05 -9.09
CA GLN A 132 9.80 -11.76 -9.73
C GLN A 132 8.48 -11.14 -10.20
N CYS A 133 8.19 -9.95 -9.70
CA CYS A 133 6.98 -9.19 -10.01
C CYS A 133 7.13 -7.73 -9.66
N ILE A 134 6.26 -6.88 -10.20
CA ILE A 134 6.05 -5.52 -9.73
C ILE A 134 4.84 -5.52 -8.78
N ILE A 135 4.95 -4.84 -7.65
CA ILE A 135 3.90 -4.78 -6.64
C ILE A 135 3.27 -3.39 -6.63
N PHE A 136 1.97 -3.32 -6.80
CA PHE A 136 1.19 -2.10 -6.56
C PHE A 136 0.44 -2.22 -5.25
N LEU A 137 0.58 -1.20 -4.38
CA LEU A 137 -0.18 -1.05 -3.15
C LEU A 137 -1.14 0.12 -3.31
N ASP A 138 -2.43 -0.17 -3.31
CA ASP A 138 -3.52 0.81 -3.40
C ASP A 138 -4.39 0.78 -2.14
N GLY A 139 -5.37 1.68 -2.04
CA GLY A 139 -6.35 1.70 -0.96
C GLY A 139 -5.85 2.23 0.38
N LEU A 140 -4.65 2.81 0.45
CA LEU A 140 -4.08 3.36 1.69
C LEU A 140 -4.89 4.52 2.26
N GLY A 141 -5.51 5.33 1.41
CA GLY A 141 -6.43 6.38 1.84
C GLY A 141 -7.70 5.83 2.48
N LYS A 142 -8.18 4.64 2.06
CA LYS A 142 -9.37 4.00 2.62
C LYS A 142 -9.16 3.50 4.05
N VAL A 143 -7.94 3.11 4.39
CA VAL A 143 -7.61 2.52 5.69
C VAL A 143 -7.08 3.54 6.69
N TYR A 144 -6.80 4.75 6.26
CA TYR A 144 -6.36 5.82 7.15
C TYR A 144 -7.52 6.33 8.04
N PRO A 145 -7.32 6.56 9.36
CA PRO A 145 -6.08 6.42 10.12
C PRO A 145 -5.88 5.05 10.79
N ILE A 146 -6.72 4.05 10.50
CA ILE A 146 -6.67 2.72 11.12
C ILE A 146 -5.31 2.07 10.88
N ILE A 147 -4.86 2.08 9.61
CA ILE A 147 -3.54 1.58 9.22
C ILE A 147 -2.74 2.73 8.66
N ARG A 148 -1.52 2.90 9.15
CA ARG A 148 -0.60 3.93 8.69
C ARG A 148 0.38 3.35 7.68
N ALA A 149 0.56 4.03 6.55
CA ALA A 149 1.41 3.60 5.43
C ALA A 149 2.84 3.24 5.85
N HIS A 150 3.44 4.01 6.78
CA HIS A 150 4.80 3.74 7.24
C HIS A 150 4.96 2.37 7.91
N LYS A 151 3.92 1.88 8.61
CA LYS A 151 3.98 0.57 9.25
C LYS A 151 4.06 -0.55 8.22
N ILE A 152 3.30 -0.44 7.13
CA ILE A 152 3.37 -1.40 6.02
C ILE A 152 4.74 -1.33 5.35
N LEU A 153 5.19 -0.13 4.95
CA LEU A 153 6.48 0.03 4.28
C LEU A 153 7.65 -0.45 5.12
N ASN A 154 7.71 -0.08 6.40
CA ASN A 154 8.80 -0.49 7.29
C ASN A 154 8.87 -2.01 7.44
N THR A 155 7.72 -2.68 7.53
CA THR A 155 7.67 -4.14 7.59
C THR A 155 8.09 -4.75 6.25
N MET A 156 7.58 -4.23 5.14
CA MET A 156 7.93 -4.73 3.80
C MET A 156 9.43 -4.59 3.52
N HIS A 157 10.06 -3.49 3.91
CA HIS A 157 11.51 -3.29 3.78
C HIS A 157 12.36 -4.37 4.44
N GLN A 158 11.83 -5.05 5.46
CA GLN A 158 12.55 -6.11 6.18
C GLN A 158 12.44 -7.47 5.50
N VAL A 159 11.38 -7.69 4.71
CA VAL A 159 11.03 -9.01 4.18
C VAL A 159 10.92 -9.07 2.66
N LEU A 160 10.84 -7.93 1.98
CA LEU A 160 10.69 -7.82 0.52
C LEU A 160 11.73 -6.84 -0.05
N ASP A 161 12.86 -7.37 -0.49
CA ASP A 161 13.98 -6.59 -1.03
C ASP A 161 14.16 -6.76 -2.56
N LYS A 162 13.57 -7.80 -3.16
CA LYS A 162 13.81 -8.18 -4.55
C LYS A 162 12.84 -7.55 -5.55
N ASN A 163 11.64 -7.22 -5.10
CA ASN A 163 10.55 -6.78 -5.97
C ASN A 163 10.33 -5.28 -5.85
N PRO A 164 10.22 -4.53 -6.98
CA PRO A 164 9.85 -3.13 -6.92
C PRO A 164 8.41 -2.97 -6.41
N VAL A 165 8.24 -2.04 -5.48
CA VAL A 165 6.95 -1.71 -4.87
C VAL A 165 6.58 -0.29 -5.24
N VAL A 166 5.39 -0.09 -5.80
CA VAL A 166 4.79 1.21 -6.05
C VAL A 166 3.60 1.40 -5.12
N MET A 167 3.70 2.34 -4.20
CA MET A 167 2.64 2.72 -3.27
C MET A 167 1.89 3.93 -3.82
N PHE A 168 0.58 3.77 -4.06
CA PHE A 168 -0.30 4.87 -4.42
C PHE A 168 -0.83 5.54 -3.17
N TYR A 169 -0.57 6.84 -3.02
CA TYR A 169 -0.83 7.54 -1.78
C TYR A 169 -1.58 8.86 -1.99
N PRO A 170 -2.81 9.01 -1.46
CA PRO A 170 -3.55 10.26 -1.53
C PRO A 170 -2.97 11.29 -0.56
N GLY A 171 -2.14 12.17 -1.07
CA GLY A 171 -1.44 13.17 -0.27
C GLY A 171 -0.25 13.77 -0.99
N ASN A 172 0.79 14.11 -0.27
CA ASN A 172 2.02 14.68 -0.80
C ASN A 172 3.23 13.99 -0.18
N TYR A 173 4.18 13.62 -1.02
CA TYR A 173 5.47 13.06 -0.64
C TYR A 173 6.59 14.01 -1.00
N ASP A 174 7.41 14.41 -0.02
CA ASP A 174 8.54 15.35 -0.19
C ASP A 174 9.91 14.64 -0.12
N GLU A 175 9.96 13.33 -0.46
CA GLU A 175 11.14 12.45 -0.38
C GLU A 175 11.64 12.19 1.05
N MET A 176 11.09 12.85 2.05
CA MET A 176 11.42 12.66 3.46
C MET A 176 10.22 12.22 4.29
N SER A 177 9.04 12.73 3.97
CA SER A 177 7.82 12.50 4.74
C SER A 177 6.59 12.39 3.86
N LEU A 178 5.62 11.60 4.30
CA LEU A 178 4.29 11.54 3.71
C LEU A 178 3.32 12.46 4.46
N ARG A 179 2.50 13.20 3.73
CA ARG A 179 1.40 14.00 4.28
C ARG A 179 0.09 13.43 3.78
N ALA A 180 -0.62 12.73 4.65
CA ALA A 180 -1.94 12.20 4.32
C ALA A 180 -2.90 13.34 4.02
N PHE A 181 -3.61 13.27 2.89
CA PHE A 181 -4.60 14.26 2.44
C PHE A 181 -4.07 15.72 2.42
N GLY A 182 -2.73 15.90 2.37
CA GLY A 182 -2.09 17.21 2.39
C GLY A 182 -2.02 17.91 3.76
N GLU A 183 -2.61 17.36 4.82
CA GLU A 183 -2.76 18.03 6.12
C GLU A 183 -1.95 17.37 7.24
N VAL A 184 -1.94 16.04 7.30
CA VAL A 184 -1.31 15.30 8.42
C VAL A 184 0.10 14.90 8.05
N LYS A 185 1.10 15.57 8.66
CA LYS A 185 2.50 15.21 8.49
C LYS A 185 2.83 13.95 9.29
N ASP A 186 3.22 12.89 8.58
CA ASP A 186 3.87 11.74 9.20
C ASP A 186 5.36 12.06 9.36
N GLN A 187 5.88 12.01 10.59
CA GLN A 187 7.27 12.34 10.89
C GLN A 187 8.24 11.18 10.62
N ASN A 188 7.75 10.08 10.05
CA ASN A 188 8.58 8.93 9.75
C ASN A 188 9.34 9.13 8.43
N TYR A 189 10.63 8.77 8.43
CA TYR A 189 11.43 8.76 7.22
C TYR A 189 11.09 7.53 6.37
N TYR A 190 10.77 7.78 5.10
CA TYR A 190 10.47 6.72 4.12
C TYR A 190 11.66 6.56 3.17
N ARG A 191 12.25 5.37 3.16
CA ARG A 191 13.26 5.01 2.15
C ARG A 191 12.56 4.64 0.85
N ALA A 192 12.07 5.64 0.13
CA ALA A 192 11.36 5.44 -1.12
C ALA A 192 11.65 6.59 -2.08
N PHE A 193 11.52 6.34 -3.38
CA PHE A 193 11.65 7.32 -4.43
C PHE A 193 10.27 7.82 -4.86
N ARG A 194 10.17 9.07 -5.27
CA ARG A 194 8.95 9.60 -5.88
C ARG A 194 8.87 9.17 -7.35
N ILE A 195 7.69 8.83 -7.81
CA ILE A 195 7.37 8.69 -9.25
C ILE A 195 6.80 10.01 -9.75
N ASP A 196 7.53 10.65 -10.64
CA ASP A 196 7.14 11.90 -11.33
C ASP A 196 6.44 11.58 -12.66
#